data_62f9c4726fcbecf66d4edcdd4f85f97c
#
_entry.id   62f9c4726fcbecf66d4edcdd4f85f97c
#
_cell.length_a   1.000
_cell.length_b   1.000
_cell.length_c   1.000
_cell.angle_alpha   90.00
_cell.angle_beta   90.00
_cell.angle_gamma   90.00
#
_symmetry.space_group_name_H-M   'P 1'
#
loop_
_entity.id
_entity.type
_entity.pdbx_description
1 polymer ?
#
loop_
_entity_poly.entity_id
_entity_poly.type
_entity_poly.pdbx_seq_one_letter_code
_entity_poly.pdbx_strand_id
1 'polypeptide(L)'
;MSKPTKKGSAFNYTPNYNLPTLPKKIPTEWNMAGLYYKSINDPQIEKDVVATEKLYQSFVKKYQGSDFTSNPKTLKAALLQLNTLEANGISGKPTRYLSLLTALNANDEAATKRLALLGQRLTKVGNSLLFFGLELAKTSKENQRQLLNAPELTDFTYYLKGVFENAKYQLTEPEEKIVRLLGNCSYGMWVDATEKMISNKSVSYKGKEIPVNEALNTITTLPFKEQQTFWEATMKVVATLDEVVEHELTAICTRVKISDELRGYKKPYSASVIDKEDDEKSVEALITAVSTKGFNLSKKFYQHKAKLHGLKQMEYGQRNAVLGSPAIIDFAQSTEICRDVFYGVNPQYGEIFDKILTNGQIDVYPKKGKGGGAFMSAGTGQPTQVFLNHTNTINSLETYAHEMGHAIHSERSKTQPVHYDSYSLTTAETASTLFEGLLFDAVLAQSTPDQQATLLHNKLIGDIATIQRQIAFHNFELEMHLTVREQGAVTKTDLNTMMQKHLKSYCGPGVHVTELDGNSYIYVGHFRYNFYVYTYVFGILMSSIIAEKFAADNSYAAKIDQFLTAGGSDNVANIFKSIGINTKKIETFEYGLTKMEQEIKLLQKLTQ
;
A
#
# COMPACT_ATOMS: atom_id res chain seq x y z
N MET A 1 36.53 13.46 -12.59
CA MET A 1 36.38 13.64 -11.13
C MET A 1 35.30 14.69 -10.90
N SER A 2 34.08 14.28 -10.56
CA SER A 2 33.00 15.18 -10.19
C SER A 2 33.29 15.77 -8.82
N LYS A 3 33.14 17.08 -8.68
CA LYS A 3 33.22 17.75 -7.36
C LYS A 3 32.20 17.08 -6.44
N PRO A 4 32.55 16.79 -5.17
CA PRO A 4 31.61 16.21 -4.23
C PRO A 4 30.39 17.12 -4.10
N THR A 5 29.21 16.58 -4.27
CA THR A 5 27.94 17.22 -3.92
C THR A 5 28.05 17.81 -2.53
N LYS A 6 27.65 19.07 -2.35
CA LYS A 6 27.63 19.74 -1.04
C LYS A 6 26.92 18.78 -0.06
N LYS A 7 27.59 18.41 1.04
CA LYS A 7 26.95 17.66 2.13
C LYS A 7 25.72 18.45 2.58
N GLY A 8 24.58 17.77 2.71
CA GLY A 8 23.36 18.39 3.24
C GLY A 8 23.66 19.06 4.60
N SER A 9 22.94 20.11 4.91
CA SER A 9 23.07 20.80 6.22
C SER A 9 22.49 19.91 7.32
N ALA A 10 23.11 19.95 8.51
CA ALA A 10 22.53 19.34 9.69
C ALA A 10 21.15 19.97 9.98
N PHE A 11 20.18 19.16 10.32
CA PHE A 11 18.87 19.60 10.76
C PHE A 11 18.85 19.63 12.29
N ASN A 12 18.38 20.73 12.87
CA ASN A 12 18.23 20.86 14.31
C ASN A 12 16.75 20.75 14.67
N TYR A 13 16.41 19.79 15.52
CA TYR A 13 15.05 19.58 16.01
C TYR A 13 15.01 19.69 17.53
N THR A 14 13.98 20.34 18.04
CA THR A 14 13.70 20.42 19.47
C THR A 14 12.34 19.78 19.73
N PRO A 15 12.26 18.69 20.52
CA PRO A 15 10.98 18.07 20.86
C PRO A 15 10.01 19.05 21.52
N ASN A 16 8.74 18.95 21.16
CA ASN A 16 7.65 19.75 21.72
C ASN A 16 7.13 19.19 23.05
N TYR A 17 7.43 17.93 23.33
CA TYR A 17 6.95 17.19 24.51
C TYR A 17 8.09 16.66 25.36
N ASN A 18 7.83 16.47 26.65
CA ASN A 18 8.75 15.77 27.55
C ASN A 18 8.65 14.27 27.28
N LEU A 19 9.63 13.73 26.57
CA LEU A 19 9.66 12.31 26.21
C LEU A 19 10.24 11.46 27.35
N PRO A 20 9.69 10.25 27.62
CA PRO A 20 10.29 9.30 28.53
C PRO A 20 11.74 8.96 28.13
N THR A 21 12.59 8.73 29.13
CA THR A 21 13.99 8.39 28.88
C THR A 21 14.10 6.99 28.28
N LEU A 22 14.77 6.89 27.13
CA LEU A 22 15.09 5.61 26.51
C LEU A 22 16.30 4.93 27.15
N PRO A 23 16.41 3.59 27.05
CA PRO A 23 17.63 2.89 27.42
C PRO A 23 18.87 3.45 26.67
N LYS A 24 20.04 3.43 27.32
CA LYS A 24 21.30 3.91 26.72
C LYS A 24 21.67 3.18 25.41
N LYS A 25 21.27 1.93 25.26
CA LYS A 25 21.51 1.13 24.07
C LYS A 25 20.16 0.69 23.47
N ILE A 26 19.87 1.19 22.28
CA ILE A 26 18.69 0.84 21.50
C ILE A 26 19.10 -0.24 20.49
N PRO A 27 18.37 -1.37 20.41
CA PRO A 27 18.59 -2.36 19.36
C PRO A 27 18.31 -1.77 17.97
N THR A 28 19.19 -2.06 17.01
CA THR A 28 19.02 -1.67 15.60
C THR A 28 18.85 -2.87 14.65
N GLU A 29 18.75 -4.04 15.21
CA GLU A 29 18.50 -5.31 14.53
C GLU A 29 17.38 -6.08 15.24
N TRP A 30 16.66 -6.89 14.48
CA TRP A 30 15.59 -7.72 15.04
C TRP A 30 16.12 -8.75 16.05
N ASN A 31 15.48 -8.83 17.19
CA ASN A 31 15.70 -9.86 18.18
C ASN A 31 14.94 -11.17 17.81
N MET A 32 15.35 -11.82 16.72
CA MET A 32 14.65 -12.99 16.18
C MET A 32 14.59 -14.14 17.18
N ALA A 33 15.67 -14.37 17.92
CA ALA A 33 15.74 -15.47 18.91
C ALA A 33 14.81 -15.25 20.12
N GLY A 34 14.64 -14.00 20.55
CA GLY A 34 13.74 -13.65 21.65
C GLY A 34 12.26 -13.59 21.24
N LEU A 35 11.98 -13.27 19.98
CA LEU A 35 10.62 -13.07 19.49
C LEU A 35 10.01 -14.31 18.82
N TYR A 36 10.84 -15.15 18.18
CA TYR A 36 10.39 -16.30 17.39
C TYR A 36 11.05 -17.62 17.79
N TYR A 37 12.17 -17.95 17.15
CA TYR A 37 12.91 -19.21 17.35
C TYR A 37 14.40 -18.93 17.44
N LYS A 38 15.13 -19.79 18.15
CA LYS A 38 16.58 -19.64 18.38
C LYS A 38 17.40 -19.74 17.09
N SER A 39 16.95 -20.57 16.16
CA SER A 39 17.60 -20.75 14.86
C SER A 39 16.65 -21.40 13.86
N ILE A 40 17.06 -21.43 12.58
CA ILE A 40 16.33 -22.13 11.53
C ILE A 40 16.12 -23.62 11.83
N ASN A 41 16.97 -24.24 12.63
CA ASN A 41 16.90 -25.64 13.02
C ASN A 41 16.26 -25.86 14.41
N ASP A 42 15.64 -24.83 14.97
CA ASP A 42 14.96 -24.97 16.26
C ASP A 42 13.84 -26.04 16.16
N PRO A 43 13.88 -27.09 17.00
CA PRO A 43 12.87 -28.15 16.98
C PRO A 43 11.46 -27.65 17.32
N GLN A 44 11.33 -26.45 17.92
CA GLN A 44 10.03 -25.84 18.20
C GLN A 44 9.26 -25.50 16.91
N ILE A 45 9.96 -25.19 15.81
CA ILE A 45 9.34 -24.94 14.50
C ILE A 45 8.46 -26.13 14.08
N GLU A 46 9.00 -27.34 14.13
CA GLU A 46 8.25 -28.54 13.72
C GLU A 46 7.12 -28.86 14.70
N LYS A 47 7.33 -28.64 16.01
CA LYS A 47 6.27 -28.80 17.01
C LYS A 47 5.09 -27.88 16.74
N ASP A 48 5.35 -26.60 16.41
CA ASP A 48 4.32 -25.61 16.12
C ASP A 48 3.56 -25.96 14.82
N VAL A 49 4.27 -26.45 13.78
CA VAL A 49 3.65 -26.93 12.54
C VAL A 49 2.72 -28.12 12.80
N VAL A 50 3.18 -29.13 13.53
CA VAL A 50 2.38 -30.33 13.86
C VAL A 50 1.19 -29.95 14.76
N ALA A 51 1.37 -29.03 15.70
CA ALA A 51 0.27 -28.55 16.53
C ALA A 51 -0.80 -27.81 15.68
N THR A 52 -0.36 -26.98 14.73
CA THR A 52 -1.25 -26.32 13.77
C THR A 52 -2.05 -27.34 12.95
N GLU A 53 -1.38 -28.33 12.37
CA GLU A 53 -2.05 -29.39 11.59
C GLU A 53 -3.14 -30.10 12.42
N LYS A 54 -2.84 -30.45 13.67
CA LYS A 54 -3.81 -31.12 14.57
C LYS A 54 -5.02 -30.24 14.89
N LEU A 55 -4.79 -28.95 15.16
CA LEU A 55 -5.86 -27.99 15.43
C LEU A 55 -6.82 -27.87 14.24
N TYR A 56 -6.28 -27.71 13.05
CA TYR A 56 -7.08 -27.60 11.82
C TYR A 56 -7.81 -28.89 11.49
N GLN A 57 -7.16 -30.04 11.59
CA GLN A 57 -7.78 -31.35 11.41
C GLN A 57 -8.93 -31.58 12.39
N SER A 58 -8.77 -31.17 13.66
CA SER A 58 -9.84 -31.26 14.67
C SER A 58 -11.05 -30.42 14.30
N PHE A 59 -10.84 -29.19 13.80
CA PHE A 59 -11.91 -28.33 13.30
C PHE A 59 -12.64 -28.95 12.10
N VAL A 60 -11.89 -29.40 11.10
CA VAL A 60 -12.42 -30.06 9.90
C VAL A 60 -13.26 -31.28 10.30
N LYS A 61 -12.71 -32.17 11.13
CA LYS A 61 -13.42 -33.38 11.59
C LYS A 61 -14.75 -33.05 12.30
N LYS A 62 -14.82 -31.92 13.00
CA LYS A 62 -16.01 -31.53 13.77
C LYS A 62 -17.09 -30.89 12.91
N TYR A 63 -16.70 -30.05 11.93
CA TYR A 63 -17.64 -29.19 11.23
C TYR A 63 -17.88 -29.56 9.76
N GLN A 64 -16.93 -30.19 9.08
CA GLN A 64 -17.13 -30.58 7.68
C GLN A 64 -18.22 -31.65 7.56
N GLY A 65 -19.24 -31.36 6.76
CA GLY A 65 -20.41 -32.22 6.61
C GLY A 65 -21.42 -32.17 7.78
N SER A 66 -21.19 -31.28 8.77
CA SER A 66 -22.17 -31.01 9.83
C SER A 66 -23.07 -29.84 9.45
N ASP A 67 -24.26 -29.79 10.07
CA ASP A 67 -25.22 -28.70 9.85
C ASP A 67 -24.95 -27.54 10.86
N PHE A 68 -23.76 -26.95 10.78
CA PHE A 68 -23.37 -25.86 11.69
C PHE A 68 -24.07 -24.54 11.36
N THR A 69 -24.71 -24.41 10.20
CA THR A 69 -25.41 -23.19 9.76
C THR A 69 -26.89 -23.18 10.11
N SER A 70 -27.46 -24.29 10.66
CA SER A 70 -28.89 -24.44 10.90
C SER A 70 -29.42 -23.57 12.04
N ASN A 71 -28.58 -23.25 13.03
CA ASN A 71 -29.02 -22.39 14.13
C ASN A 71 -27.89 -21.48 14.66
N PRO A 72 -28.27 -20.34 15.28
CA PRO A 72 -27.29 -19.34 15.75
C PRO A 72 -26.27 -19.86 16.78
N LYS A 73 -26.65 -20.76 17.69
CA LYS A 73 -25.76 -21.27 18.74
C LYS A 73 -24.67 -22.17 18.17
N THR A 74 -25.04 -23.05 17.23
CA THR A 74 -24.09 -23.94 16.54
C THR A 74 -23.10 -23.15 15.71
N LEU A 75 -23.61 -22.17 14.96
CA LEU A 75 -22.77 -21.29 14.16
C LEU A 75 -21.83 -20.45 15.04
N LYS A 76 -22.32 -19.87 16.15
CA LYS A 76 -21.46 -19.14 17.10
C LYS A 76 -20.33 -20.02 17.62
N ALA A 77 -20.62 -21.25 18.01
CA ALA A 77 -19.60 -22.19 18.50
C ALA A 77 -18.54 -22.49 17.43
N ALA A 78 -18.94 -22.62 16.17
CA ALA A 78 -18.01 -22.83 15.05
C ALA A 78 -17.13 -21.60 14.79
N LEU A 79 -17.71 -20.41 14.77
CA LEU A 79 -17.00 -19.14 14.57
C LEU A 79 -16.00 -18.85 15.71
N LEU A 80 -16.39 -19.08 16.96
CA LEU A 80 -15.47 -18.93 18.11
C LEU A 80 -14.32 -19.93 18.05
N GLN A 81 -14.56 -21.16 17.59
CA GLN A 81 -13.48 -22.13 17.42
C GLN A 81 -12.57 -21.76 16.24
N LEU A 82 -13.11 -21.22 15.14
CA LEU A 82 -12.32 -20.66 14.04
C LEU A 82 -11.41 -19.53 14.53
N ASN A 83 -11.96 -18.57 15.28
CA ASN A 83 -11.16 -17.50 15.90
C ASN A 83 -10.03 -18.06 16.78
N THR A 84 -10.26 -19.15 17.50
CA THR A 84 -9.22 -19.80 18.31
C THR A 84 -8.10 -20.39 17.46
N LEU A 85 -8.38 -20.87 16.24
CA LEU A 85 -7.35 -21.33 15.30
C LEU A 85 -6.47 -20.19 14.80
N GLU A 86 -7.02 -19.01 14.65
CA GLU A 86 -6.30 -17.82 14.20
C GLU A 86 -5.54 -17.13 15.34
N ALA A 87 -6.18 -17.05 16.53
CA ALA A 87 -5.63 -16.39 17.71
C ALA A 87 -4.48 -17.13 18.41
N ASN A 88 -4.24 -18.40 18.09
CA ASN A 88 -3.29 -19.23 18.84
C ASN A 88 -1.81 -18.79 18.75
N GLY A 89 -1.49 -17.87 17.84
CA GLY A 89 -0.17 -17.28 17.65
C GLY A 89 0.89 -18.23 17.09
N ILE A 90 0.59 -19.52 16.86
CA ILE A 90 1.55 -20.50 16.32
C ILE A 90 1.33 -20.83 14.86
N SER A 91 0.09 -20.71 14.33
CA SER A 91 -0.25 -21.18 12.99
C SER A 91 0.57 -20.53 11.87
N GLY A 92 0.77 -19.22 11.91
CA GLY A 92 1.58 -18.48 10.95
C GLY A 92 3.03 -18.25 11.38
N LYS A 93 3.40 -18.56 12.63
CA LYS A 93 4.71 -18.22 13.23
C LYS A 93 5.90 -18.83 12.50
N PRO A 94 5.90 -20.12 12.11
CA PRO A 94 7.03 -20.74 11.39
C PRO A 94 7.32 -20.07 10.05
N THR A 95 6.31 -19.86 9.22
CA THR A 95 6.48 -19.26 7.89
C THR A 95 6.84 -17.79 7.98
N ARG A 96 6.25 -17.04 8.91
CA ARG A 96 6.61 -15.64 9.17
C ARG A 96 8.08 -15.52 9.59
N TYR A 97 8.54 -16.31 10.56
CA TYR A 97 9.94 -16.33 10.97
C TYR A 97 10.89 -16.51 9.79
N LEU A 98 10.63 -17.53 8.95
CA LEU A 98 11.47 -17.82 7.78
C LEU A 98 11.39 -16.70 6.73
N SER A 99 10.21 -16.12 6.50
CA SER A 99 10.04 -14.98 5.59
C SER A 99 10.83 -13.76 6.08
N LEU A 100 10.84 -13.47 7.38
CA LEU A 100 11.64 -12.39 7.96
C LEU A 100 13.15 -12.66 7.83
N LEU A 101 13.60 -13.90 7.99
CA LEU A 101 15.00 -14.27 7.75
C LEU A 101 15.40 -14.08 6.27
N THR A 102 14.55 -14.45 5.33
CA THR A 102 14.82 -14.22 3.90
C THR A 102 14.80 -12.73 3.53
N ALA A 103 14.00 -11.90 4.20
CA ALA A 103 14.04 -10.45 4.06
C ALA A 103 15.37 -9.86 4.59
N LEU A 104 15.89 -10.37 5.70
CA LEU A 104 17.20 -9.98 6.25
C LEU A 104 18.37 -10.42 5.37
N ASN A 105 18.23 -11.54 4.68
CA ASN A 105 19.24 -12.07 3.75
C ASN A 105 18.60 -12.90 2.63
N ALA A 106 18.38 -12.27 1.48
CA ALA A 106 17.83 -12.94 0.30
C ALA A 106 18.71 -14.11 -0.25
N ASN A 107 19.98 -14.16 0.16
CA ASN A 107 20.90 -15.22 -0.20
C ASN A 107 20.90 -16.41 0.78
N ASP A 108 20.03 -16.41 1.79
CA ASP A 108 19.88 -17.55 2.71
C ASP A 108 19.06 -18.66 2.04
N GLU A 109 19.76 -19.51 1.29
CA GLU A 109 19.16 -20.64 0.58
C GLU A 109 18.47 -21.62 1.53
N ALA A 110 18.99 -21.82 2.74
CA ALA A 110 18.43 -22.76 3.70
C ALA A 110 17.08 -22.25 4.24
N ALA A 111 16.99 -20.96 4.58
CA ALA A 111 15.73 -20.33 4.96
C ALA A 111 14.72 -20.34 3.82
N THR A 112 15.15 -20.03 2.59
CA THR A 112 14.30 -20.02 1.39
C THR A 112 13.70 -21.41 1.10
N LYS A 113 14.53 -22.47 1.10
CA LYS A 113 14.07 -23.86 0.88
C LYS A 113 13.09 -24.30 1.97
N ARG A 114 13.40 -23.98 3.23
CA ARG A 114 12.54 -24.34 4.36
C ARG A 114 11.22 -23.58 4.35
N LEU A 115 11.24 -22.28 4.00
CA LEU A 115 10.03 -21.47 3.83
C LEU A 115 9.11 -22.05 2.75
N ALA A 116 9.67 -22.43 1.60
CA ALA A 116 8.90 -23.04 0.51
C ALA A 116 8.24 -24.36 0.95
N LEU A 117 9.01 -25.24 1.64
CA LEU A 117 8.49 -26.52 2.13
C LEU A 117 7.36 -26.34 3.14
N LEU A 118 7.58 -25.52 4.18
CA LEU A 118 6.57 -25.30 5.22
C LEU A 118 5.38 -24.50 4.68
N GLY A 119 5.62 -23.56 3.75
CA GLY A 119 4.56 -22.82 3.05
C GLY A 119 3.61 -23.76 2.31
N GLN A 120 4.12 -24.70 1.51
CA GLN A 120 3.29 -25.70 0.83
C GLN A 120 2.49 -26.57 1.81
N ARG A 121 3.13 -27.01 2.90
CA ARG A 121 2.51 -27.85 3.93
C ARG A 121 1.37 -27.11 4.64
N LEU A 122 1.60 -25.88 5.09
CA LEU A 122 0.60 -25.07 5.79
C LEU A 122 -0.50 -24.54 4.85
N THR A 123 -0.19 -24.26 3.59
CA THR A 123 -1.21 -23.95 2.57
C THR A 123 -2.21 -25.10 2.40
N LYS A 124 -1.72 -26.34 2.37
CA LYS A 124 -2.60 -27.53 2.32
C LYS A 124 -3.52 -27.61 3.54
N VAL A 125 -2.98 -27.28 4.72
CA VAL A 125 -3.75 -27.23 5.98
C VAL A 125 -4.81 -26.13 5.92
N GLY A 126 -4.44 -24.90 5.51
CA GLY A 126 -5.36 -23.78 5.35
C GLY A 126 -6.49 -24.08 4.34
N ASN A 127 -6.14 -24.70 3.21
CA ASN A 127 -7.14 -25.09 2.21
C ASN A 127 -8.20 -26.08 2.75
N SER A 128 -7.91 -26.83 3.80
CA SER A 128 -8.88 -27.71 4.43
C SER A 128 -10.05 -26.98 5.10
N LEU A 129 -9.93 -25.67 5.36
CA LEU A 129 -10.98 -24.83 5.93
C LEU A 129 -11.91 -24.19 4.87
N LEU A 130 -11.61 -24.30 3.57
CA LEU A 130 -12.39 -23.66 2.52
C LEU A 130 -13.88 -24.05 2.55
N PHE A 131 -14.18 -25.28 2.98
CA PHE A 131 -15.58 -25.75 3.10
C PHE A 131 -16.40 -24.82 3.98
N PHE A 132 -15.82 -24.23 5.04
CA PHE A 132 -16.56 -23.45 6.02
C PHE A 132 -17.20 -22.19 5.39
N GLY A 133 -16.42 -21.41 4.65
CA GLY A 133 -16.93 -20.24 3.94
C GLY A 133 -17.91 -20.61 2.82
N LEU A 134 -17.63 -21.72 2.11
CA LEU A 134 -18.53 -22.22 1.04
C LEU A 134 -19.88 -22.68 1.59
N GLU A 135 -19.91 -23.40 2.70
CA GLU A 135 -21.18 -23.84 3.34
C GLU A 135 -21.96 -22.65 3.91
N LEU A 136 -21.26 -21.68 4.51
CA LEU A 136 -21.88 -20.44 4.97
C LEU A 136 -22.53 -19.67 3.80
N ALA A 137 -21.85 -19.54 2.67
CA ALA A 137 -22.35 -18.84 1.50
C ALA A 137 -23.58 -19.51 0.88
N LYS A 138 -23.73 -20.83 1.02
CA LYS A 138 -24.90 -21.61 0.55
C LYS A 138 -26.12 -21.48 1.44
N THR A 139 -26.03 -20.84 2.60
CA THR A 139 -27.15 -20.67 3.54
C THR A 139 -28.36 -20.03 2.84
N SER A 140 -29.57 -20.60 3.04
CA SER A 140 -30.81 -20.08 2.44
C SER A 140 -31.11 -18.65 2.90
N LYS A 141 -31.80 -17.86 2.06
CA LYS A 141 -32.13 -16.46 2.40
C LYS A 141 -32.94 -16.34 3.69
N GLU A 142 -33.76 -17.33 4.00
CA GLU A 142 -34.51 -17.38 5.26
C GLU A 142 -33.59 -17.57 6.47
N ASN A 143 -32.71 -18.58 6.40
CA ASN A 143 -31.72 -18.82 7.46
C ASN A 143 -30.72 -17.63 7.59
N GLN A 144 -30.29 -17.00 6.47
CA GLN A 144 -29.47 -15.79 6.53
C GLN A 144 -30.12 -14.71 7.37
N ARG A 145 -31.43 -14.45 7.16
CA ARG A 145 -32.20 -13.47 7.95
C ARG A 145 -32.26 -13.85 9.43
N GLN A 146 -32.49 -15.13 9.72
CA GLN A 146 -32.50 -15.63 11.10
C GLN A 146 -31.14 -15.45 11.78
N LEU A 147 -30.05 -15.82 11.11
CA LEU A 147 -28.70 -15.72 11.64
C LEU A 147 -28.28 -14.25 11.88
N LEU A 148 -28.59 -13.35 10.93
CA LEU A 148 -28.24 -11.93 11.04
C LEU A 148 -29.03 -11.19 12.14
N ASN A 149 -30.22 -11.67 12.51
CA ASN A 149 -31.05 -11.09 13.58
C ASN A 149 -30.86 -11.79 14.95
N ALA A 150 -30.03 -12.80 15.03
CA ALA A 150 -29.83 -13.56 16.25
C ALA A 150 -28.90 -12.81 17.24
N PRO A 151 -29.36 -12.55 18.49
CA PRO A 151 -28.54 -11.86 19.49
C PRO A 151 -27.22 -12.55 19.79
N GLU A 152 -27.19 -13.89 19.67
CA GLU A 152 -25.99 -14.69 19.88
C GLU A 152 -24.86 -14.37 18.87
N LEU A 153 -25.21 -13.89 17.67
CA LEU A 153 -24.29 -13.63 16.56
C LEU A 153 -23.99 -12.14 16.34
N THR A 154 -24.38 -11.26 17.28
CA THR A 154 -24.17 -9.82 17.16
C THR A 154 -22.72 -9.46 16.85
N ASP A 155 -21.75 -10.10 17.50
CA ASP A 155 -20.32 -9.86 17.28
C ASP A 155 -19.83 -10.30 15.89
N PHE A 156 -20.58 -11.14 15.18
CA PHE A 156 -20.25 -11.67 13.86
C PHE A 156 -21.12 -11.09 12.74
N THR A 157 -22.00 -10.14 13.05
CA THR A 157 -23.02 -9.66 12.10
C THR A 157 -22.38 -9.08 10.84
N TYR A 158 -21.33 -8.27 10.97
CA TYR A 158 -20.63 -7.67 9.81
C TYR A 158 -19.97 -8.76 8.95
N TYR A 159 -19.22 -9.68 9.56
CA TYR A 159 -18.61 -10.82 8.88
C TYR A 159 -19.64 -11.66 8.09
N LEU A 160 -20.73 -12.07 8.75
CA LEU A 160 -21.79 -12.86 8.13
C LEU A 160 -22.48 -12.11 6.99
N LYS A 161 -22.74 -10.82 7.18
CA LYS A 161 -23.31 -9.97 6.14
C LYS A 161 -22.40 -9.92 4.91
N GLY A 162 -21.09 -9.74 5.09
CA GLY A 162 -20.10 -9.77 4.02
C GLY A 162 -20.10 -11.09 3.26
N VAL A 163 -20.09 -12.23 3.97
CA VAL A 163 -20.16 -13.56 3.35
C VAL A 163 -21.45 -13.72 2.52
N PHE A 164 -22.61 -13.33 3.06
CA PHE A 164 -23.90 -13.50 2.38
C PHE A 164 -24.09 -12.53 1.20
N GLU A 165 -23.59 -11.31 1.29
CA GLU A 165 -23.64 -10.34 0.20
C GLU A 165 -22.73 -10.73 -0.96
N ASN A 166 -21.55 -11.30 -0.65
CA ASN A 166 -20.59 -11.73 -1.66
C ASN A 166 -20.92 -13.09 -2.28
N ALA A 167 -21.78 -13.89 -1.64
CA ALA A 167 -22.22 -15.18 -2.17
C ALA A 167 -22.84 -15.11 -3.58
N LYS A 168 -23.48 -13.98 -3.93
CA LYS A 168 -24.05 -13.77 -5.27
C LYS A 168 -23.03 -13.68 -6.41
N TYR A 169 -21.76 -13.44 -6.08
CA TYR A 169 -20.65 -13.34 -7.03
C TYR A 169 -19.83 -14.64 -7.11
N GLN A 170 -20.17 -15.63 -6.30
CA GLN A 170 -19.49 -16.93 -6.31
C GLN A 170 -20.02 -17.79 -7.45
N LEU A 171 -19.10 -18.45 -8.12
CA LEU A 171 -19.42 -19.51 -9.09
C LEU A 171 -19.58 -20.85 -8.38
N THR A 172 -20.07 -21.86 -9.09
CA THR A 172 -20.09 -23.23 -8.56
C THR A 172 -18.65 -23.75 -8.36
N GLU A 173 -18.45 -24.72 -7.47
CA GLU A 173 -17.12 -25.26 -7.18
C GLU A 173 -16.37 -25.76 -8.43
N PRO A 174 -17.01 -26.49 -9.39
CA PRO A 174 -16.36 -26.86 -10.65
C PRO A 174 -15.93 -25.65 -11.50
N GLU A 175 -16.78 -24.62 -11.58
CA GLU A 175 -16.49 -23.39 -12.33
C GLU A 175 -15.34 -22.61 -11.71
N GLU A 176 -15.32 -22.44 -10.38
CA GLU A 176 -14.21 -21.81 -9.67
C GLU A 176 -12.89 -22.54 -9.90
N LYS A 177 -12.91 -23.88 -9.91
CA LYS A 177 -11.75 -24.70 -10.24
C LYS A 177 -11.23 -24.43 -11.66
N ILE A 178 -12.12 -24.39 -12.64
CA ILE A 178 -11.77 -24.14 -14.05
C ILE A 178 -11.17 -22.73 -14.19
N VAL A 179 -11.84 -21.70 -13.66
CA VAL A 179 -11.38 -20.31 -13.71
C VAL A 179 -9.98 -20.16 -13.05
N ARG A 180 -9.77 -20.82 -11.91
CA ARG A 180 -8.47 -20.81 -11.21
C ARG A 180 -7.36 -21.49 -12.02
N LEU A 181 -7.64 -22.66 -12.62
CA LEU A 181 -6.66 -23.38 -13.43
C LEU A 181 -6.28 -22.62 -14.69
N LEU A 182 -7.25 -21.99 -15.37
CA LEU A 182 -7.02 -21.19 -16.57
C LEU A 182 -6.40 -19.82 -16.25
N GLY A 183 -6.51 -19.35 -15.01
CA GLY A 183 -5.95 -18.06 -14.58
C GLY A 183 -4.46 -17.94 -14.82
N ASN A 184 -3.69 -19.02 -14.64
CA ASN A 184 -2.25 -18.99 -14.91
C ASN A 184 -1.95 -18.75 -16.40
N CYS A 185 -2.64 -19.44 -17.32
CA CYS A 185 -2.43 -19.30 -18.75
C CYS A 185 -2.94 -17.97 -19.32
N SER A 186 -4.02 -17.44 -18.76
CA SER A 186 -4.67 -16.22 -19.26
C SER A 186 -4.16 -14.92 -18.59
N TYR A 187 -3.35 -15.04 -17.53
CA TYR A 187 -2.84 -13.90 -16.77
C TYR A 187 -1.38 -14.10 -16.32
N GLY A 188 -1.11 -15.07 -15.43
CA GLY A 188 0.20 -15.22 -14.79
C GLY A 188 1.34 -15.35 -15.80
N MET A 189 1.21 -16.23 -16.79
CA MET A 189 2.24 -16.45 -17.80
C MET A 189 2.50 -15.21 -18.68
N TRP A 190 1.47 -14.39 -18.94
CA TRP A 190 1.61 -13.13 -19.68
C TRP A 190 2.42 -12.11 -18.88
N VAL A 191 2.03 -11.90 -17.62
CA VAL A 191 2.71 -10.96 -16.70
C VAL A 191 4.17 -11.36 -16.50
N ASP A 192 4.42 -12.63 -16.15
CA ASP A 192 5.78 -13.16 -15.94
C ASP A 192 6.65 -12.99 -17.19
N ALA A 193 6.11 -13.27 -18.38
CA ALA A 193 6.83 -13.13 -19.63
C ALA A 193 7.21 -11.67 -19.92
N THR A 194 6.26 -10.75 -19.77
CA THR A 194 6.49 -9.33 -20.04
C THR A 194 7.44 -8.70 -19.01
N GLU A 195 7.27 -9.00 -17.72
CA GLU A 195 8.18 -8.53 -16.68
C GLU A 195 9.62 -9.02 -16.90
N LYS A 196 9.77 -10.27 -17.32
CA LYS A 196 11.07 -10.83 -17.70
C LYS A 196 11.65 -10.16 -18.93
N MET A 197 10.84 -9.85 -19.94
CA MET A 197 11.30 -9.13 -21.12
C MET A 197 11.76 -7.71 -20.78
N ILE A 198 11.02 -6.98 -19.95
CA ILE A 198 11.39 -5.63 -19.48
C ILE A 198 12.70 -5.68 -18.67
N SER A 199 12.81 -6.61 -17.73
CA SER A 199 13.99 -6.72 -16.85
C SER A 199 15.27 -7.12 -17.59
N ASN A 200 15.15 -7.77 -18.76
CA ASN A 200 16.27 -8.13 -19.61
C ASN A 200 16.68 -7.02 -20.60
N LYS A 201 15.95 -5.89 -20.65
CA LYS A 201 16.33 -4.75 -21.48
C LYS A 201 17.30 -3.83 -20.75
N SER A 202 18.27 -3.30 -21.48
CA SER A 202 19.24 -2.31 -21.01
C SER A 202 19.29 -1.10 -21.89
N VAL A 203 19.59 0.03 -21.29
CA VAL A 203 19.78 1.33 -21.95
C VAL A 203 21.27 1.62 -22.03
N SER A 204 21.81 1.82 -23.22
CA SER A 204 23.18 2.28 -23.39
C SER A 204 23.25 3.79 -23.17
N TYR A 205 23.97 4.21 -22.14
CA TYR A 205 24.13 5.62 -21.80
C TYR A 205 25.54 5.92 -21.33
N LYS A 206 26.23 6.86 -22.02
CA LYS A 206 27.62 7.26 -21.71
C LYS A 206 28.59 6.07 -21.60
N GLY A 207 28.43 5.08 -22.50
CA GLY A 207 29.29 3.88 -22.55
C GLY A 207 29.02 2.85 -21.47
N LYS A 208 27.88 2.94 -20.75
CA LYS A 208 27.41 1.94 -19.78
C LYS A 208 26.10 1.36 -20.23
N GLU A 209 25.93 0.07 -20.00
CA GLU A 209 24.66 -0.63 -20.13
C GLU A 209 23.95 -0.61 -18.76
N ILE A 210 22.77 0.01 -18.69
CA ILE A 210 21.98 0.19 -17.47
C ILE A 210 20.66 -0.56 -17.64
N PRO A 211 20.31 -1.52 -16.78
CA PRO A 211 19.01 -2.19 -16.85
C PRO A 211 17.85 -1.19 -16.81
N VAL A 212 16.77 -1.42 -17.57
CA VAL A 212 15.63 -0.48 -17.67
C VAL A 212 15.06 -0.12 -16.30
N ASN A 213 14.91 -1.11 -15.40
CA ASN A 213 14.40 -0.86 -14.05
C ASN A 213 15.32 0.08 -13.22
N GLU A 214 16.64 -0.05 -13.38
CA GLU A 214 17.62 0.86 -12.76
C GLU A 214 17.60 2.23 -13.46
N ALA A 215 17.49 2.26 -14.79
CA ALA A 215 17.44 3.50 -15.56
C ALA A 215 16.28 4.39 -15.12
N LEU A 216 15.07 3.83 -14.94
CA LEU A 216 13.89 4.57 -14.49
C LEU A 216 14.08 5.23 -13.11
N ASN A 217 14.83 4.58 -12.21
CA ASN A 217 15.16 5.12 -10.88
C ASN A 217 16.32 6.14 -10.93
N THR A 218 17.23 5.97 -11.87
CA THR A 218 18.43 6.82 -12.01
C THR A 218 18.13 8.21 -12.56
N ILE A 219 17.06 8.39 -13.32
CA ILE A 219 16.72 9.67 -13.99
C ILE A 219 16.77 10.85 -13.04
N THR A 220 16.17 10.74 -11.87
CA THR A 220 16.09 11.83 -10.88
C THR A 220 17.43 12.17 -10.22
N THR A 221 18.41 11.27 -10.31
CA THR A 221 19.76 11.47 -9.76
C THR A 221 20.71 12.18 -10.74
N LEU A 222 20.31 12.26 -12.02
CA LEU A 222 21.09 12.93 -13.07
C LEU A 222 20.95 14.46 -12.98
N PRO A 223 21.94 15.21 -13.49
CA PRO A 223 21.79 16.65 -13.66
C PRO A 223 20.55 16.97 -14.51
N PHE A 224 19.81 18.02 -14.14
CA PHE A 224 18.54 18.41 -14.77
C PHE A 224 18.58 18.39 -16.30
N LYS A 225 19.65 18.93 -16.90
CA LYS A 225 19.83 19.01 -18.37
C LYS A 225 19.96 17.63 -19.05
N GLU A 226 20.35 16.60 -18.29
CA GLU A 226 20.59 15.25 -18.83
C GLU A 226 19.35 14.35 -18.69
N GLN A 227 18.44 14.69 -17.79
CA GLN A 227 17.29 13.85 -17.45
C GLN A 227 16.42 13.53 -18.67
N GLN A 228 16.13 14.50 -19.53
CA GLN A 228 15.32 14.27 -20.72
C GLN A 228 16.02 13.35 -21.75
N THR A 229 17.28 13.58 -22.02
CA THR A 229 18.04 12.73 -22.97
C THR A 229 18.11 11.29 -22.50
N PHE A 230 18.32 11.09 -21.20
CA PHE A 230 18.35 9.74 -20.61
C PHE A 230 16.95 9.09 -20.58
N TRP A 231 15.92 9.89 -20.27
CA TRP A 231 14.53 9.45 -20.37
C TRP A 231 14.17 8.98 -21.77
N GLU A 232 14.48 9.77 -22.81
CA GLU A 232 14.21 9.40 -24.20
C GLU A 232 14.94 8.13 -24.62
N ALA A 233 16.22 7.98 -24.23
CA ALA A 233 16.97 6.76 -24.48
C ALA A 233 16.30 5.55 -23.82
N THR A 234 15.83 5.69 -22.58
CA THR A 234 15.12 4.64 -21.84
C THR A 234 13.80 4.30 -22.52
N MET A 235 12.99 5.30 -22.90
CA MET A 235 11.68 5.07 -23.49
C MET A 235 11.75 4.48 -24.91
N LYS A 236 12.80 4.76 -25.67
CA LYS A 236 13.05 4.10 -26.97
C LYS A 236 13.29 2.59 -26.82
N VAL A 237 14.00 2.19 -25.77
CA VAL A 237 14.21 0.77 -25.45
C VAL A 237 12.90 0.12 -24.97
N VAL A 238 12.16 0.79 -24.09
CA VAL A 238 10.85 0.32 -23.59
C VAL A 238 9.87 0.13 -24.73
N ALA A 239 9.80 1.07 -25.68
CA ALA A 239 8.89 1.03 -26.84
C ALA A 239 9.11 -0.21 -27.74
N THR A 240 10.28 -0.87 -27.68
CA THR A 240 10.50 -2.12 -28.44
C THR A 240 9.65 -3.31 -27.95
N LEU A 241 8.91 -3.14 -26.87
CA LEU A 241 8.03 -4.17 -26.29
C LEU A 241 6.53 -3.88 -26.52
N ASP A 242 6.20 -2.84 -27.29
CA ASP A 242 4.83 -2.37 -27.49
C ASP A 242 3.88 -3.46 -28.02
N GLU A 243 4.32 -4.28 -28.98
CA GLU A 243 3.51 -5.36 -29.58
C GLU A 243 3.18 -6.46 -28.57
N VAL A 244 4.15 -6.90 -27.76
CA VAL A 244 3.90 -7.94 -26.78
C VAL A 244 3.00 -7.44 -25.63
N VAL A 245 3.18 -6.18 -25.22
CA VAL A 245 2.36 -5.57 -24.16
C VAL A 245 0.94 -5.27 -24.63
N GLU A 246 0.73 -4.93 -25.90
CA GLU A 246 -0.60 -4.84 -26.53
C GLU A 246 -1.39 -6.14 -26.32
N HIS A 247 -0.78 -7.27 -26.64
CA HIS A 247 -1.42 -8.59 -26.48
C HIS A 247 -1.61 -8.98 -25.02
N GLU A 248 -0.62 -8.70 -24.16
CA GLU A 248 -0.72 -8.92 -22.72
C GLU A 248 -1.90 -8.16 -22.11
N LEU A 249 -1.99 -6.85 -22.33
CA LEU A 249 -3.04 -6.01 -21.75
C LEU A 249 -4.41 -6.36 -22.31
N THR A 250 -4.51 -6.68 -23.61
CA THR A 250 -5.75 -7.20 -24.23
C THR A 250 -6.18 -8.51 -23.56
N ALA A 251 -5.24 -9.45 -23.31
CA ALA A 251 -5.55 -10.71 -22.65
C ALA A 251 -6.02 -10.50 -21.20
N ILE A 252 -5.35 -9.62 -20.44
CA ILE A 252 -5.73 -9.27 -19.07
C ILE A 252 -7.13 -8.66 -19.02
N CYS A 253 -7.40 -7.64 -19.85
CA CYS A 253 -8.72 -6.98 -19.90
C CYS A 253 -9.83 -7.96 -20.32
N THR A 254 -9.56 -8.83 -21.29
CA THR A 254 -10.51 -9.87 -21.74
C THR A 254 -10.81 -10.87 -20.63
N ARG A 255 -9.79 -11.33 -19.90
CA ARG A 255 -9.97 -12.21 -18.75
C ARG A 255 -10.83 -11.56 -17.66
N VAL A 256 -10.57 -10.28 -17.33
CA VAL A 256 -11.39 -9.53 -16.37
C VAL A 256 -12.82 -9.40 -16.86
N LYS A 257 -13.03 -9.02 -18.12
CA LYS A 257 -14.36 -8.94 -18.75
C LYS A 257 -15.14 -10.26 -18.59
N ILE A 258 -14.53 -11.38 -18.96
CA ILE A 258 -15.17 -12.71 -18.86
C ILE A 258 -15.49 -13.03 -17.38
N SER A 259 -14.57 -12.78 -16.47
CA SER A 259 -14.79 -13.01 -15.04
C SER A 259 -15.95 -12.16 -14.50
N ASP A 260 -16.02 -10.89 -14.90
CA ASP A 260 -17.09 -9.98 -14.48
C ASP A 260 -18.46 -10.42 -15.02
N GLU A 261 -18.53 -10.84 -16.28
CA GLU A 261 -19.75 -11.36 -16.91
C GLU A 261 -20.25 -12.62 -16.19
N LEU A 262 -19.36 -13.58 -15.91
CA LEU A 262 -19.69 -14.82 -15.21
C LEU A 262 -20.18 -14.56 -13.78
N ARG A 263 -19.58 -13.59 -13.07
CA ARG A 263 -19.90 -13.26 -11.68
C ARG A 263 -21.01 -12.22 -11.53
N GLY A 264 -21.38 -11.53 -12.61
CA GLY A 264 -22.42 -10.50 -12.61
C GLY A 264 -21.95 -9.13 -12.11
N TYR A 265 -20.66 -8.83 -12.13
CA TYR A 265 -20.14 -7.49 -11.86
C TYR A 265 -20.53 -6.50 -12.97
N LYS A 266 -20.81 -5.26 -12.60
CA LYS A 266 -21.35 -4.26 -13.54
C LYS A 266 -20.29 -3.35 -14.15
N LYS A 267 -19.22 -3.08 -13.41
CA LYS A 267 -18.14 -2.16 -13.81
C LYS A 267 -16.80 -2.88 -13.75
N PRO A 268 -15.82 -2.48 -14.56
CA PRO A 268 -14.50 -3.14 -14.59
C PRO A 268 -13.78 -3.17 -13.24
N TYR A 269 -14.06 -2.20 -12.38
CA TYR A 269 -13.45 -2.05 -11.06
C TYR A 269 -14.28 -2.60 -9.89
N SER A 270 -15.53 -3.04 -10.14
CA SER A 270 -16.43 -3.50 -9.05
C SER A 270 -15.82 -4.61 -8.21
N ALA A 271 -15.20 -5.62 -8.84
CA ALA A 271 -14.55 -6.71 -8.13
C ALA A 271 -13.44 -6.22 -7.20
N SER A 272 -12.59 -5.30 -7.69
CA SER A 272 -11.48 -4.73 -6.92
C SER A 272 -11.97 -3.88 -5.73
N VAL A 273 -13.02 -3.10 -5.93
CA VAL A 273 -13.61 -2.25 -4.87
C VAL A 273 -14.22 -3.10 -3.76
N ILE A 274 -14.97 -4.15 -4.13
CA ILE A 274 -15.59 -5.08 -3.17
C ILE A 274 -14.52 -5.87 -2.39
N ASP A 275 -13.48 -6.36 -3.07
CA ASP A 275 -12.38 -7.10 -2.46
C ASP A 275 -11.65 -6.29 -1.38
N LYS A 276 -11.62 -4.97 -1.52
CA LYS A 276 -11.00 -4.04 -0.57
C LYS A 276 -11.96 -3.48 0.46
N GLU A 277 -13.18 -4.00 0.52
CA GLU A 277 -14.25 -3.53 1.42
C GLU A 277 -14.57 -2.03 1.26
N ASP A 278 -14.28 -1.48 0.07
CA ASP A 278 -14.58 -0.11 -0.30
C ASP A 278 -16.01 0.03 -0.87
N ASP A 279 -16.46 1.26 -1.02
CA ASP A 279 -17.76 1.60 -1.60
C ASP A 279 -17.56 2.29 -2.96
N GLU A 280 -18.23 1.81 -4.02
CA GLU A 280 -18.06 2.36 -5.38
C GLU A 280 -18.34 3.87 -5.45
N LYS A 281 -19.32 4.38 -4.69
CA LYS A 281 -19.61 5.82 -4.68
C LYS A 281 -18.49 6.63 -4.04
N SER A 282 -17.83 6.07 -3.03
CA SER A 282 -16.67 6.69 -2.40
C SER A 282 -15.49 6.75 -3.37
N VAL A 283 -15.23 5.67 -4.10
CA VAL A 283 -14.16 5.60 -5.12
C VAL A 283 -14.46 6.57 -6.28
N GLU A 284 -15.69 6.62 -6.76
CA GLU A 284 -16.10 7.56 -7.82
C GLU A 284 -16.01 9.02 -7.38
N ALA A 285 -16.38 9.33 -6.14
CA ALA A 285 -16.24 10.67 -5.57
C ALA A 285 -14.77 11.11 -5.50
N LEU A 286 -13.89 10.19 -5.06
CA LEU A 286 -12.44 10.40 -5.04
C LEU A 286 -11.89 10.71 -6.44
N ILE A 287 -12.18 9.84 -7.42
CA ILE A 287 -11.71 9.97 -8.80
C ILE A 287 -12.17 11.30 -9.40
N THR A 288 -13.43 11.68 -9.16
CA THR A 288 -14.00 12.93 -9.65
C THR A 288 -13.28 14.14 -9.03
N ALA A 289 -13.10 14.17 -7.70
CA ALA A 289 -12.42 15.27 -7.01
C ALA A 289 -10.98 15.48 -7.51
N VAL A 290 -10.22 14.39 -7.69
CA VAL A 290 -8.83 14.48 -8.14
C VAL A 290 -8.75 14.82 -9.62
N SER A 291 -9.61 14.24 -10.47
CA SER A 291 -9.62 14.52 -11.93
C SER A 291 -10.02 15.99 -12.23
N THR A 292 -10.74 16.63 -11.33
CA THR A 292 -11.16 18.05 -11.46
C THR A 292 -10.22 18.98 -10.68
N LYS A 293 -10.39 19.11 -9.36
CA LYS A 293 -9.58 20.01 -8.51
C LYS A 293 -8.12 19.58 -8.44
N GLY A 294 -7.86 18.27 -8.22
CA GLY A 294 -6.51 17.74 -8.07
C GLY A 294 -5.62 17.99 -9.28
N PHE A 295 -6.10 17.71 -10.50
CA PHE A 295 -5.34 17.96 -11.73
C PHE A 295 -5.05 19.44 -11.97
N ASN A 296 -5.91 20.34 -11.51
CA ASN A 296 -5.64 21.78 -11.57
C ASN A 296 -4.50 22.19 -10.61
N LEU A 297 -4.37 21.53 -9.45
CA LEU A 297 -3.28 21.78 -8.51
C LEU A 297 -1.93 21.33 -9.08
N SER A 298 -1.84 20.13 -9.65
CA SER A 298 -0.59 19.66 -10.27
C SER A 298 -0.15 20.52 -11.46
N LYS A 299 -1.11 20.99 -12.27
CA LYS A 299 -0.81 21.95 -13.37
C LYS A 299 -0.18 23.24 -12.85
N LYS A 300 -0.73 23.82 -11.77
CA LYS A 300 -0.17 25.03 -11.12
C LYS A 300 1.24 24.76 -10.59
N PHE A 301 1.45 23.62 -9.95
CA PHE A 301 2.76 23.23 -9.45
C PHE A 301 3.79 23.09 -10.59
N TYR A 302 3.48 22.35 -11.65
CA TYR A 302 4.41 22.15 -12.76
C TYR A 302 4.72 23.46 -13.53
N GLN A 303 3.74 24.36 -13.67
CA GLN A 303 4.00 25.69 -14.24
C GLN A 303 4.95 26.51 -13.34
N HIS A 304 4.79 26.45 -12.02
CA HIS A 304 5.70 27.11 -11.09
C HIS A 304 7.09 26.47 -11.13
N LYS A 305 7.17 25.15 -11.10
CA LYS A 305 8.42 24.40 -11.19
C LYS A 305 9.19 24.73 -12.49
N ALA A 306 8.53 24.82 -13.63
CA ALA A 306 9.15 25.24 -14.89
C ALA A 306 9.82 26.62 -14.74
N LYS A 307 9.12 27.59 -14.11
CA LYS A 307 9.67 28.94 -13.84
C LYS A 307 10.90 28.90 -12.93
N LEU A 308 10.92 28.05 -11.89
CA LEU A 308 12.10 27.88 -11.03
C LEU A 308 13.34 27.41 -11.79
N HIS A 309 13.15 26.68 -12.88
CA HIS A 309 14.24 26.27 -13.79
C HIS A 309 14.48 27.26 -14.95
N GLY A 310 13.84 28.43 -14.95
CA GLY A 310 13.97 29.44 -16.02
C GLY A 310 13.31 29.04 -17.34
N LEU A 311 12.34 28.11 -17.30
CA LEU A 311 11.68 27.54 -18.48
C LEU A 311 10.20 27.98 -18.53
N LYS A 312 9.65 28.04 -19.74
CA LYS A 312 8.19 28.14 -19.95
C LYS A 312 7.51 26.79 -19.73
N GLN A 313 8.19 25.72 -20.11
CA GLN A 313 7.72 24.33 -20.06
C GLN A 313 8.92 23.41 -19.89
N MET A 314 8.79 22.38 -19.05
CA MET A 314 9.77 21.31 -18.87
C MET A 314 9.46 20.15 -19.82
N GLU A 315 10.45 19.33 -20.10
CA GLU A 315 10.22 18.03 -20.74
C GLU A 315 9.74 16.99 -19.71
N TYR A 316 9.03 15.95 -20.17
CA TYR A 316 8.43 14.95 -19.28
C TYR A 316 9.46 14.21 -18.42
N GLY A 317 10.65 13.93 -18.94
CA GLY A 317 11.76 13.32 -18.19
C GLY A 317 12.26 14.17 -17.01
N GLN A 318 12.01 15.49 -17.05
CA GLN A 318 12.46 16.44 -16.01
C GLN A 318 11.43 16.69 -14.90
N ARG A 319 10.20 16.19 -15.06
CA ARG A 319 9.09 16.50 -14.14
C ARG A 319 9.37 16.15 -12.68
N ASN A 320 10.19 15.13 -12.43
CA ASN A 320 10.53 14.64 -11.09
C ASN A 320 11.87 15.17 -10.56
N ALA A 321 12.50 16.16 -11.24
CA ALA A 321 13.73 16.77 -10.76
C ALA A 321 13.54 17.38 -9.37
N VAL A 322 14.44 17.06 -8.43
CA VAL A 322 14.40 17.56 -7.05
C VAL A 322 15.04 18.94 -6.91
N LEU A 323 14.63 19.70 -5.91
CA LEU A 323 15.21 21.00 -5.57
C LEU A 323 16.16 20.84 -4.36
N GLY A 324 17.28 21.53 -4.40
CA GLY A 324 18.23 21.62 -3.28
C GLY A 324 18.91 20.30 -2.91
N SER A 325 19.50 20.28 -1.73
CA SER A 325 20.11 19.09 -1.13
C SER A 325 19.33 18.75 0.15
N PRO A 326 18.83 17.50 0.32
CA PRO A 326 18.07 17.13 1.49
C PRO A 326 18.91 17.24 2.78
N ALA A 327 18.26 17.55 3.90
CA ALA A 327 18.86 17.54 5.22
C ALA A 327 19.37 16.14 5.59
N ILE A 328 20.44 16.08 6.38
CA ILE A 328 20.95 14.84 6.98
C ILE A 328 20.29 14.69 8.34
N ILE A 329 19.56 13.59 8.53
CA ILE A 329 18.86 13.23 9.77
C ILE A 329 19.22 11.78 10.10
N ASP A 330 20.04 11.58 11.13
CA ASP A 330 20.43 10.22 11.53
C ASP A 330 19.30 9.47 12.25
N PHE A 331 19.52 8.19 12.55
CA PHE A 331 18.50 7.35 13.16
C PHE A 331 18.13 7.79 14.59
N ALA A 332 19.09 8.33 15.37
CA ALA A 332 18.81 8.80 16.72
C ALA A 332 17.89 10.03 16.67
N GLN A 333 18.18 10.98 15.80
CA GLN A 333 17.35 12.16 15.57
C GLN A 333 16.00 11.77 14.94
N SER A 334 15.99 10.84 13.99
CA SER A 334 14.74 10.29 13.42
C SER A 334 13.85 9.69 14.50
N THR A 335 14.44 8.94 15.45
CA THR A 335 13.72 8.36 16.59
C THR A 335 13.14 9.43 17.50
N GLU A 336 13.91 10.49 17.80
CA GLU A 336 13.42 11.60 18.64
C GLU A 336 12.24 12.32 17.99
N ILE A 337 12.33 12.66 16.70
CA ILE A 337 11.24 13.32 15.95
C ILE A 337 10.00 12.44 15.89
N CYS A 338 10.15 11.17 15.54
CA CYS A 338 9.03 10.23 15.51
C CYS A 338 8.34 10.13 16.88
N ARG A 339 9.11 9.93 17.95
CA ARG A 339 8.57 9.85 19.32
C ARG A 339 7.80 11.11 19.70
N ASP A 340 8.34 12.28 19.41
CA ASP A 340 7.67 13.56 19.69
C ASP A 340 6.30 13.64 19.03
N VAL A 341 6.20 13.25 17.76
CA VAL A 341 4.94 13.22 17.00
C VAL A 341 3.96 12.19 17.58
N PHE A 342 4.41 10.94 17.81
CA PHE A 342 3.52 9.88 18.28
C PHE A 342 3.00 10.16 19.70
N TYR A 343 3.85 10.62 20.62
CA TYR A 343 3.44 11.06 21.96
C TYR A 343 2.51 12.27 21.91
N GLY A 344 2.74 13.18 20.96
CA GLY A 344 1.93 14.38 20.76
C GLY A 344 0.50 14.10 20.31
N VAL A 345 0.29 13.02 19.55
CA VAL A 345 -1.06 12.59 19.17
C VAL A 345 -1.74 11.86 20.33
N ASN A 346 -1.07 10.87 20.89
CA ASN A 346 -1.59 10.08 22.01
C ASN A 346 -0.42 9.42 22.78
N PRO A 347 -0.29 9.62 24.10
CA PRO A 347 0.76 8.98 24.89
C PRO A 347 0.86 7.46 24.68
N GLN A 348 -0.25 6.77 24.49
CA GLN A 348 -0.28 5.33 24.23
C GLN A 348 0.43 4.95 22.92
N TYR A 349 0.39 5.82 21.89
CA TYR A 349 1.11 5.56 20.63
C TYR A 349 2.62 5.65 20.83
N GLY A 350 3.06 6.66 21.62
CA GLY A 350 4.46 6.76 22.03
C GLY A 350 4.94 5.57 22.84
N GLU A 351 4.13 5.06 23.77
CA GLU A 351 4.45 3.85 24.57
C GLU A 351 4.58 2.60 23.68
N ILE A 352 3.68 2.43 22.71
CA ILE A 352 3.76 1.32 21.73
C ILE A 352 5.03 1.47 20.89
N PHE A 353 5.34 2.69 20.43
CA PHE A 353 6.55 3.00 19.68
C PHE A 353 7.80 2.60 20.49
N ASP A 354 7.91 3.07 21.72
CA ASP A 354 9.03 2.78 22.61
C ASP A 354 9.19 1.28 22.91
N LYS A 355 8.10 0.57 23.09
CA LYS A 355 8.08 -0.90 23.26
C LYS A 355 8.63 -1.61 22.02
N ILE A 356 8.16 -1.27 20.82
CA ILE A 356 8.62 -1.86 19.54
C ILE A 356 10.12 -1.59 19.37
N LEU A 357 10.56 -0.36 19.61
CA LEU A 357 11.94 0.07 19.51
C LEU A 357 12.86 -0.68 20.47
N THR A 358 12.51 -0.72 21.74
CA THR A 358 13.36 -1.28 22.81
C THR A 358 13.40 -2.80 22.85
N ASN A 359 12.36 -3.47 22.34
CA ASN A 359 12.29 -4.93 22.25
C ASN A 359 13.07 -5.52 21.05
N GLY A 360 13.75 -4.70 20.23
CA GLY A 360 14.43 -5.18 19.02
C GLY A 360 13.45 -5.68 17.96
N GLN A 361 12.37 -4.93 17.75
CA GLN A 361 11.37 -5.22 16.72
C GLN A 361 11.57 -4.37 15.45
N ILE A 362 12.66 -3.57 15.37
CA ILE A 362 13.02 -2.77 14.21
C ILE A 362 14.40 -3.20 13.69
N ASP A 363 14.49 -3.55 12.40
CA ASP A 363 15.77 -3.76 11.70
C ASP A 363 16.04 -2.54 10.82
N VAL A 364 17.06 -1.76 11.19
CA VAL A 364 17.22 -0.35 10.79
C VAL A 364 18.02 -0.17 9.51
N TYR A 365 19.24 -0.71 9.48
CA TYR A 365 20.21 -0.31 8.46
C TYR A 365 20.29 -1.22 7.26
N PRO A 366 20.60 -0.69 6.06
CA PRO A 366 20.89 -1.53 4.90
C PRO A 366 22.16 -2.35 5.13
N LYS A 367 22.13 -3.61 4.65
CA LYS A 367 23.28 -4.52 4.67
C LYS A 367 23.27 -5.42 3.44
N LYS A 368 24.43 -5.98 3.09
CA LYS A 368 24.54 -6.89 1.95
C LYS A 368 23.61 -8.10 2.11
N GLY A 369 22.81 -8.34 1.09
CA GLY A 369 21.81 -9.44 1.07
C GLY A 369 20.46 -9.06 1.67
N LYS A 370 20.34 -7.97 2.40
CA LYS A 370 19.06 -7.47 2.92
C LYS A 370 18.16 -6.99 1.78
N GLY A 371 16.87 -7.30 1.86
CA GLY A 371 15.87 -6.83 0.90
C GLY A 371 15.81 -5.30 0.80
N GLY A 372 15.41 -4.77 -0.35
CA GLY A 372 15.19 -3.33 -0.55
C GLY A 372 13.84 -2.87 0.01
N GLY A 373 13.64 -1.54 0.04
CA GLY A 373 12.42 -0.91 0.55
C GLY A 373 12.29 -0.94 2.08
N ALA A 374 11.07 -0.81 2.55
CA ALA A 374 10.68 -0.90 3.95
C ALA A 374 9.32 -1.59 4.05
N PHE A 375 9.00 -2.18 5.19
CA PHE A 375 7.68 -2.74 5.48
C PHE A 375 7.46 -2.94 6.97
N MET A 376 6.21 -2.87 7.39
CA MET A 376 5.74 -3.39 8.66
C MET A 376 5.17 -4.81 8.46
N SER A 377 5.41 -5.70 9.41
CA SER A 377 4.85 -7.04 9.45
C SER A 377 4.20 -7.31 10.81
N ALA A 378 2.92 -7.59 10.80
CA ALA A 378 2.16 -7.97 11.99
C ALA A 378 1.34 -9.25 11.72
N GLY A 379 0.80 -9.84 12.77
CA GLY A 379 -0.11 -10.98 12.68
C GLY A 379 -0.73 -11.26 14.04
N THR A 380 -1.89 -11.89 14.00
CA THR A 380 -2.65 -12.25 15.19
C THR A 380 -1.82 -13.11 16.14
N GLY A 381 -1.71 -12.69 17.37
CA GLY A 381 -0.90 -13.40 18.39
C GLY A 381 0.61 -13.37 18.17
N GLN A 382 1.11 -12.51 17.26
CA GLN A 382 2.53 -12.42 16.94
C GLN A 382 3.08 -11.00 17.13
N PRO A 383 4.40 -10.83 17.36
CA PRO A 383 5.02 -9.52 17.51
C PRO A 383 4.96 -8.73 16.20
N THR A 384 4.65 -7.45 16.31
CA THR A 384 4.75 -6.49 15.19
C THR A 384 6.22 -6.18 14.94
N GLN A 385 6.66 -6.16 13.68
CA GLN A 385 8.04 -5.89 13.30
C GLN A 385 8.11 -4.86 12.19
N VAL A 386 9.15 -4.06 12.23
CA VAL A 386 9.43 -3.00 11.24
C VAL A 386 10.77 -3.26 10.59
N PHE A 387 10.78 -3.23 9.25
CA PHE A 387 11.95 -3.40 8.41
C PHE A 387 12.26 -2.10 7.70
N LEU A 388 13.46 -1.58 7.87
CA LEU A 388 13.91 -0.33 7.28
C LEU A 388 15.22 -0.52 6.51
N ASN A 389 15.54 0.42 5.64
CA ASN A 389 16.86 0.62 5.05
C ASN A 389 17.25 2.09 5.24
N HIS A 390 17.46 2.49 6.50
CA HIS A 390 17.69 3.87 6.89
C HIS A 390 19.06 4.38 6.44
N THR A 391 19.09 5.50 5.68
CA THR A 391 20.28 6.08 5.06
C THR A 391 20.57 7.52 5.49
N ASN A 392 20.06 7.92 6.66
CA ASN A 392 20.25 9.25 7.26
C ASN A 392 19.73 10.41 6.37
N THR A 393 18.59 10.21 5.74
CA THR A 393 17.91 11.21 4.90
C THR A 393 16.52 11.52 5.43
N ILE A 394 15.96 12.67 5.04
CA ILE A 394 14.56 13.00 5.34
C ILE A 394 13.60 11.90 4.85
N ASN A 395 13.84 11.34 3.68
CA ASN A 395 13.03 10.24 3.14
C ASN A 395 13.09 8.98 4.02
N SER A 396 14.25 8.70 4.66
CA SER A 396 14.36 7.58 5.61
C SER A 396 13.59 7.86 6.91
N LEU A 397 13.53 9.12 7.34
CA LEU A 397 12.72 9.54 8.48
C LEU A 397 11.23 9.44 8.17
N GLU A 398 10.78 9.91 7.00
CA GLU A 398 9.39 9.79 6.53
C GLU A 398 8.98 8.31 6.42
N THR A 399 9.83 7.48 5.81
CA THR A 399 9.62 6.03 5.75
C THR A 399 9.51 5.38 7.14
N TYR A 400 10.34 5.81 8.08
CA TYR A 400 10.27 5.31 9.46
C TYR A 400 8.94 5.66 10.14
N ALA A 401 8.47 6.90 9.98
CA ALA A 401 7.16 7.30 10.50
C ALA A 401 6.01 6.54 9.84
N HIS A 402 6.10 6.31 8.53
CA HIS A 402 5.14 5.53 7.75
C HIS A 402 5.01 4.10 8.28
N GLU A 403 6.13 3.37 8.39
CA GLU A 403 6.12 1.98 8.88
C GLU A 403 5.69 1.88 10.36
N MET A 404 6.09 2.86 11.18
CA MET A 404 5.61 2.93 12.56
C MET A 404 4.12 3.29 12.64
N GLY A 405 3.59 4.08 11.71
CA GLY A 405 2.15 4.33 11.58
C GLY A 405 1.36 3.03 11.33
N HIS A 406 1.84 2.18 10.43
CA HIS A 406 1.29 0.84 10.25
C HIS A 406 1.40 -0.01 11.53
N ALA A 407 2.54 0.07 12.22
CA ALA A 407 2.76 -0.68 13.46
C ALA A 407 1.79 -0.27 14.57
N ILE A 408 1.60 1.03 14.77
CA ILE A 408 0.62 1.56 15.73
C ILE A 408 -0.81 1.13 15.35
N HIS A 409 -1.19 1.24 14.08
CA HIS A 409 -2.50 0.78 13.60
C HIS A 409 -2.71 -0.70 13.92
N SER A 410 -1.73 -1.54 13.61
CA SER A 410 -1.80 -2.98 13.92
C SER A 410 -1.93 -3.26 15.42
N GLU A 411 -1.15 -2.58 16.26
CA GLU A 411 -1.24 -2.79 17.72
C GLU A 411 -2.58 -2.28 18.28
N ARG A 412 -3.15 -1.19 17.70
CA ARG A 412 -4.47 -0.68 18.10
C ARG A 412 -5.61 -1.57 17.61
N SER A 413 -5.55 -2.09 16.40
CA SER A 413 -6.59 -2.98 15.85
C SER A 413 -6.70 -4.32 16.59
N LYS A 414 -5.63 -4.78 17.27
CA LYS A 414 -5.65 -5.97 18.13
C LYS A 414 -6.60 -5.87 19.33
N THR A 415 -7.19 -4.70 19.59
CA THR A 415 -8.28 -4.56 20.58
C THR A 415 -9.60 -5.13 20.07
N GLN A 416 -9.73 -5.36 18.76
CA GLN A 416 -10.88 -6.03 18.15
C GLN A 416 -10.83 -7.56 18.37
N PRO A 417 -11.98 -8.24 18.30
CA PRO A 417 -12.00 -9.70 18.13
C PRO A 417 -11.15 -10.11 16.92
N VAL A 418 -10.55 -11.30 16.98
CA VAL A 418 -9.57 -11.80 15.99
C VAL A 418 -10.05 -11.69 14.54
N HIS A 419 -11.32 -11.98 14.28
CA HIS A 419 -11.90 -11.89 12.94
C HIS A 419 -12.07 -10.44 12.41
N TYR A 420 -11.75 -9.44 13.25
CA TYR A 420 -11.76 -8.01 12.91
C TYR A 420 -10.43 -7.30 13.23
N ASP A 421 -9.39 -8.01 13.65
CA ASP A 421 -8.09 -7.40 13.96
C ASP A 421 -7.29 -6.99 12.72
N SER A 422 -7.63 -7.55 11.56
CA SER A 422 -7.13 -7.11 10.25
C SER A 422 -7.99 -5.99 9.68
N TYR A 423 -7.45 -5.25 8.73
CA TYR A 423 -8.09 -4.08 8.13
C TYR A 423 -7.75 -3.96 6.64
N SER A 424 -8.55 -3.18 5.89
CA SER A 424 -8.35 -3.00 4.45
C SER A 424 -7.07 -2.22 4.14
N LEU A 425 -6.55 -2.39 2.92
CA LEU A 425 -5.39 -1.63 2.42
C LEU A 425 -5.65 -0.11 2.48
N THR A 426 -6.87 0.31 2.18
CA THR A 426 -7.29 1.72 2.19
C THR A 426 -7.16 2.35 3.58
N THR A 427 -7.58 1.64 4.64
CA THR A 427 -7.42 2.12 6.02
C THR A 427 -5.99 1.98 6.52
N ALA A 428 -5.25 0.95 6.07
CA ALA A 428 -3.84 0.78 6.37
C ALA A 428 -3.02 1.99 5.94
N GLU A 429 -3.13 2.37 4.66
CA GLU A 429 -2.40 3.51 4.10
C GLU A 429 -2.84 4.85 4.71
N THR A 430 -4.10 4.98 5.14
CA THR A 430 -4.54 6.19 5.84
C THR A 430 -3.79 6.36 7.17
N ALA A 431 -3.58 5.30 7.93
CA ALA A 431 -2.86 5.36 9.20
C ALA A 431 -1.38 5.71 9.01
N SER A 432 -0.68 5.04 8.08
CA SER A 432 0.74 5.28 7.83
C SER A 432 1.00 6.70 7.31
N THR A 433 0.23 7.15 6.31
CA THR A 433 0.37 8.49 5.74
C THR A 433 -0.08 9.60 6.69
N LEU A 434 -0.95 9.32 7.67
CA LEU A 434 -1.28 10.27 8.72
C LEU A 434 -0.05 10.63 9.56
N PHE A 435 0.67 9.63 10.06
CA PHE A 435 1.85 9.88 10.89
C PHE A 435 3.02 10.44 10.08
N GLU A 436 3.19 10.01 8.83
CA GLU A 436 4.13 10.62 7.89
C GLU A 436 3.83 12.12 7.69
N GLY A 437 2.56 12.48 7.47
CA GLY A 437 2.12 13.86 7.28
C GLY A 437 2.29 14.73 8.53
N LEU A 438 1.94 14.22 9.72
CA LEU A 438 2.15 14.92 10.99
C LEU A 438 3.64 15.14 11.29
N LEU A 439 4.47 14.15 10.97
CA LEU A 439 5.92 14.27 11.09
C LEU A 439 6.47 15.31 10.12
N PHE A 440 6.04 15.32 8.86
CA PHE A 440 6.44 16.32 7.88
C PHE A 440 6.10 17.74 8.36
N ASP A 441 4.91 17.95 8.90
CA ASP A 441 4.49 19.24 9.45
C ASP A 441 5.39 19.68 10.63
N ALA A 442 5.74 18.75 11.53
CA ALA A 442 6.66 19.04 12.66
C ALA A 442 8.07 19.45 12.18
N VAL A 443 8.60 18.75 11.17
CA VAL A 443 9.89 19.09 10.55
C VAL A 443 9.82 20.43 9.82
N LEU A 444 8.76 20.66 9.04
CA LEU A 444 8.57 21.90 8.28
C LEU A 444 8.50 23.12 9.20
N ALA A 445 7.80 23.01 10.33
CA ALA A 445 7.65 24.09 11.30
C ALA A 445 8.98 24.55 11.93
N GLN A 446 9.97 23.65 12.04
CA GLN A 446 11.28 23.95 12.61
C GLN A 446 12.38 24.18 11.54
N SER A 447 11.98 24.23 10.26
CA SER A 447 12.89 24.43 9.13
C SER A 447 13.07 25.92 8.79
N THR A 448 14.26 26.29 8.30
CA THR A 448 14.50 27.63 7.72
C THR A 448 13.71 27.80 6.41
N PRO A 449 13.45 29.04 5.93
CA PRO A 449 12.72 29.26 4.68
C PRO A 449 13.29 28.50 3.46
N ASP A 450 14.61 28.41 3.32
CA ASP A 450 15.26 27.68 2.23
C ASP A 450 15.05 26.15 2.37
N GLN A 451 15.10 25.63 3.61
CA GLN A 451 14.79 24.25 3.90
C GLN A 451 13.31 23.95 3.65
N GLN A 452 12.40 24.84 4.06
CA GLN A 452 10.97 24.72 3.80
C GLN A 452 10.68 24.66 2.28
N ALA A 453 11.30 25.54 1.49
CA ALA A 453 11.14 25.51 0.04
C ALA A 453 11.59 24.18 -0.57
N THR A 454 12.74 23.66 -0.13
CA THR A 454 13.26 22.35 -0.59
C THR A 454 12.35 21.21 -0.19
N LEU A 455 11.91 21.14 1.07
CA LEU A 455 11.02 20.11 1.61
C LEU A 455 9.68 20.09 0.89
N LEU A 456 9.01 21.25 0.81
CA LEU A 456 7.71 21.39 0.13
C LEU A 456 7.78 21.01 -1.35
N HIS A 457 8.81 21.47 -2.06
CA HIS A 457 8.97 21.16 -3.48
C HIS A 457 9.10 19.63 -3.68
N ASN A 458 9.94 18.97 -2.89
CA ASN A 458 10.20 17.53 -3.07
C ASN A 458 9.02 16.67 -2.59
N LYS A 459 8.35 17.06 -1.49
CA LYS A 459 7.09 16.44 -1.05
C LYS A 459 6.01 16.55 -2.14
N LEU A 460 5.79 17.74 -2.70
CA LEU A 460 4.77 17.94 -3.75
C LEU A 460 5.04 17.12 -5.01
N ILE A 461 6.29 16.83 -5.37
CA ILE A 461 6.60 15.87 -6.45
C ILE A 461 6.08 14.47 -6.08
N GLY A 462 6.35 14.01 -4.86
CA GLY A 462 5.89 12.73 -4.34
C GLY A 462 4.35 12.66 -4.29
N ASP A 463 3.71 13.68 -3.74
CA ASP A 463 2.25 13.77 -3.65
C ASP A 463 1.59 13.73 -5.04
N ILE A 464 2.10 14.50 -6.01
CA ILE A 464 1.58 14.50 -7.37
C ILE A 464 1.77 13.12 -8.03
N ALA A 465 2.90 12.47 -7.77
CA ALA A 465 3.13 11.11 -8.28
C ALA A 465 2.19 10.07 -7.66
N THR A 466 1.76 10.28 -6.41
CA THR A 466 0.90 9.35 -5.68
C THR A 466 -0.60 9.71 -5.79
N ILE A 467 -0.96 10.98 -5.97
CA ILE A 467 -2.36 11.41 -6.09
C ILE A 467 -2.76 11.56 -7.57
N GLN A 468 -2.23 12.58 -8.25
CA GLN A 468 -2.73 12.92 -9.59
C GLN A 468 -2.32 11.90 -10.64
N ARG A 469 -1.07 11.43 -10.61
CA ARG A 469 -0.60 10.42 -11.56
C ARG A 469 -1.34 9.10 -11.36
N GLN A 470 -1.61 8.67 -10.13
CA GLN A 470 -2.33 7.42 -9.89
C GLN A 470 -3.79 7.50 -10.35
N ILE A 471 -4.46 8.65 -10.19
CA ILE A 471 -5.81 8.82 -10.77
C ILE A 471 -5.77 8.93 -12.31
N ALA A 472 -4.74 9.54 -12.88
CA ALA A 472 -4.55 9.49 -14.33
C ALA A 472 -4.35 8.05 -14.83
N PHE A 473 -3.64 7.22 -14.08
CA PHE A 473 -3.48 5.79 -14.37
C PHE A 473 -4.79 5.01 -14.19
N HIS A 474 -5.56 5.28 -13.15
CA HIS A 474 -6.89 4.70 -13.00
C HIS A 474 -7.80 5.04 -14.19
N ASN A 475 -7.81 6.30 -14.62
CA ASN A 475 -8.60 6.74 -15.75
C ASN A 475 -8.15 6.09 -17.08
N PHE A 476 -6.84 5.91 -17.27
CA PHE A 476 -6.29 5.16 -18.40
C PHE A 476 -6.72 3.69 -18.34
N GLU A 477 -6.58 3.04 -17.20
CA GLU A 477 -6.97 1.65 -17.00
C GLU A 477 -8.47 1.44 -17.28
N LEU A 478 -9.32 2.37 -16.81
CA LEU A 478 -10.74 2.33 -17.07
C LEU A 478 -11.06 2.47 -18.57
N GLU A 479 -10.43 3.43 -19.26
CA GLU A 479 -10.62 3.64 -20.71
C GLU A 479 -10.16 2.41 -21.49
N MET A 480 -9.02 1.82 -21.15
CA MET A 480 -8.51 0.59 -21.76
C MET A 480 -9.48 -0.59 -21.58
N HIS A 481 -9.96 -0.83 -20.36
CA HIS A 481 -10.94 -1.90 -20.10
C HIS A 481 -12.27 -1.69 -20.82
N LEU A 482 -12.76 -0.46 -20.91
CA LEU A 482 -13.99 -0.13 -21.65
C LEU A 482 -13.78 -0.35 -23.15
N THR A 483 -12.66 0.04 -23.71
CA THR A 483 -12.34 -0.17 -25.14
C THR A 483 -12.31 -1.66 -25.48
N VAL A 484 -11.67 -2.50 -24.65
CA VAL A 484 -11.70 -3.96 -24.86
C VAL A 484 -13.11 -4.54 -24.74
N ARG A 485 -13.95 -4.00 -23.86
CA ARG A 485 -15.36 -4.45 -23.74
C ARG A 485 -16.19 -4.10 -24.94
N GLU A 486 -15.96 -2.95 -25.54
CA GLU A 486 -16.72 -2.42 -26.67
C GLU A 486 -16.19 -2.91 -28.03
N GLN A 487 -14.86 -2.96 -28.19
CA GLN A 487 -14.21 -3.21 -29.49
C GLN A 487 -13.53 -4.58 -29.59
N GLY A 488 -13.39 -5.29 -28.48
CA GLY A 488 -12.79 -6.63 -28.39
C GLY A 488 -11.28 -6.64 -28.14
N ALA A 489 -10.55 -5.56 -28.46
CA ALA A 489 -9.11 -5.42 -28.26
C ALA A 489 -8.70 -3.95 -28.12
N VAL A 490 -7.49 -3.71 -27.67
CA VAL A 490 -6.80 -2.40 -27.78
C VAL A 490 -5.52 -2.60 -28.60
N THR A 491 -5.21 -1.62 -29.45
CA THR A 491 -3.95 -1.60 -30.22
C THR A 491 -2.89 -0.79 -29.47
N LYS A 492 -1.61 -0.99 -29.80
CA LYS A 492 -0.52 -0.17 -29.26
C LYS A 492 -0.70 1.32 -29.55
N THR A 493 -1.33 1.68 -30.67
CA THR A 493 -1.67 3.07 -31.00
C THR A 493 -2.74 3.62 -30.07
N ASP A 494 -3.78 2.83 -29.76
CA ASP A 494 -4.81 3.22 -28.80
C ASP A 494 -4.20 3.41 -27.41
N LEU A 495 -3.43 2.43 -26.94
CA LEU A 495 -2.75 2.47 -25.63
C LEU A 495 -1.85 3.69 -25.50
N ASN A 496 -1.04 3.97 -26.51
CA ASN A 496 -0.16 5.14 -26.52
C ASN A 496 -0.96 6.44 -26.48
N THR A 497 -1.99 6.59 -27.33
CA THR A 497 -2.85 7.79 -27.39
C THR A 497 -3.59 8.03 -26.08
N MET A 498 -4.19 6.98 -25.50
CA MET A 498 -4.86 7.05 -24.20
C MET A 498 -3.87 7.47 -23.11
N MET A 499 -2.68 6.86 -23.07
CA MET A 499 -1.68 7.20 -22.06
C MET A 499 -1.23 8.66 -22.18
N GLN A 500 -0.91 9.14 -23.39
CA GLN A 500 -0.60 10.56 -23.60
C GLN A 500 -1.72 11.48 -23.09
N LYS A 501 -2.99 11.18 -23.40
CA LYS A 501 -4.16 11.94 -22.95
C LYS A 501 -4.18 12.05 -21.42
N HIS A 502 -4.00 10.93 -20.71
CA HIS A 502 -4.06 10.90 -19.26
C HIS A 502 -2.83 11.54 -18.61
N LEU A 503 -1.63 11.41 -19.19
CA LEU A 503 -0.44 12.14 -18.72
C LEU A 503 -0.62 13.67 -18.89
N LYS A 504 -1.10 14.13 -20.03
CA LYS A 504 -1.39 15.56 -20.30
C LYS A 504 -2.45 16.11 -19.35
N SER A 505 -3.41 15.28 -18.90
CA SER A 505 -4.52 15.73 -18.05
C SER A 505 -4.06 16.28 -16.71
N TYR A 506 -3.00 15.73 -16.09
CA TYR A 506 -2.47 16.21 -14.81
C TYR A 506 -1.19 17.04 -14.94
N CYS A 507 -0.37 16.82 -15.97
CA CYS A 507 0.85 17.59 -16.21
C CYS A 507 0.54 19.03 -16.65
N GLY A 508 -0.47 19.22 -17.51
CA GLY A 508 -0.86 20.52 -18.06
C GLY A 508 0.23 21.19 -18.87
N PRO A 509 0.14 22.52 -19.08
CA PRO A 509 1.09 23.25 -19.96
C PRO A 509 2.49 23.42 -19.36
N GLY A 510 2.70 23.07 -18.08
CA GLY A 510 4.02 23.14 -17.43
C GLY A 510 4.98 22.02 -17.85
N VAL A 511 4.46 20.95 -18.48
CA VAL A 511 5.25 19.78 -18.92
C VAL A 511 4.87 19.40 -20.33
N HIS A 512 5.86 19.25 -21.20
CA HIS A 512 5.70 18.77 -22.57
C HIS A 512 5.63 17.23 -22.57
N VAL A 513 4.49 16.70 -22.98
CA VAL A 513 4.25 15.25 -23.10
C VAL A 513 4.18 14.87 -24.56
N THR A 514 5.07 14.00 -24.99
CA THR A 514 5.25 13.54 -26.39
C THR A 514 4.61 12.17 -26.63
N GLU A 515 4.62 11.72 -27.88
CA GLU A 515 4.22 10.36 -28.26
C GLU A 515 5.11 9.30 -27.59
N LEU A 516 6.42 9.58 -27.44
CA LEU A 516 7.34 8.67 -26.79
C LEU A 516 6.96 8.41 -25.33
N ASP A 517 6.45 9.44 -24.62
CA ASP A 517 6.01 9.33 -23.22
C ASP A 517 4.74 8.47 -23.09
N GLY A 518 3.92 8.44 -24.15
CA GLY A 518 2.75 7.56 -24.25
C GLY A 518 3.07 6.08 -24.06
N ASN A 519 4.30 5.64 -24.36
CA ASN A 519 4.73 4.25 -24.13
C ASN A 519 4.95 3.91 -22.66
N SER A 520 4.69 4.82 -21.72
CA SER A 520 4.78 4.55 -20.27
C SER A 520 3.90 3.38 -19.82
N TYR A 521 2.81 3.07 -20.50
CA TYR A 521 1.96 1.91 -20.17
C TYR A 521 2.72 0.59 -20.19
N ILE A 522 3.84 0.50 -20.93
CA ILE A 522 4.62 -0.73 -21.07
C ILE A 522 5.28 -1.12 -19.76
N TYR A 523 5.98 -0.18 -19.09
CA TYR A 523 6.74 -0.46 -17.87
C TYR A 523 5.94 -0.22 -16.58
N VAL A 524 4.80 0.46 -16.65
CA VAL A 524 3.96 0.70 -15.47
C VAL A 524 3.21 -0.57 -15.09
N GLY A 525 3.68 -1.26 -14.08
CA GLY A 525 3.13 -2.54 -13.62
C GLY A 525 1.69 -2.47 -13.11
N HIS A 526 1.21 -1.30 -12.71
CA HIS A 526 -0.12 -1.12 -12.10
C HIS A 526 -1.26 -1.69 -12.96
N PHE A 527 -1.21 -1.58 -14.27
CA PHE A 527 -2.27 -2.04 -15.19
C PHE A 527 -2.44 -3.57 -15.26
N ARG A 528 -1.56 -4.29 -14.58
CA ARG A 528 -1.61 -5.76 -14.42
C ARG A 528 -2.37 -6.20 -13.18
N TYR A 529 -2.68 -5.28 -12.24
CA TYR A 529 -3.24 -5.59 -10.91
C TYR A 529 -4.62 -4.98 -10.64
N ASN A 530 -5.47 -4.85 -11.61
CA ASN A 530 -6.89 -4.45 -11.55
C ASN A 530 -7.25 -3.37 -10.53
N PHE A 531 -7.27 -2.12 -10.95
CA PHE A 531 -7.91 -0.97 -10.28
C PHE A 531 -7.60 -0.81 -8.78
N TYR A 532 -6.35 -1.01 -8.34
CA TYR A 532 -6.01 -0.83 -6.93
C TYR A 532 -5.38 0.52 -6.60
N VAL A 533 -4.89 1.25 -7.62
CA VAL A 533 -4.09 2.48 -7.40
C VAL A 533 -4.85 3.60 -6.68
N TYR A 534 -6.18 3.59 -6.71
CA TYR A 534 -6.99 4.56 -5.98
C TYR A 534 -6.80 4.47 -4.45
N THR A 535 -6.41 3.32 -3.92
CA THR A 535 -6.22 3.12 -2.48
C THR A 535 -5.13 4.01 -1.90
N TYR A 536 -4.05 4.24 -2.65
CA TYR A 536 -2.99 5.18 -2.27
C TYR A 536 -3.52 6.61 -2.13
N VAL A 537 -4.31 7.03 -3.13
CA VAL A 537 -4.90 8.36 -3.17
C VAL A 537 -5.90 8.56 -2.05
N PHE A 538 -6.72 7.54 -1.81
CA PHE A 538 -7.69 7.53 -0.73
C PHE A 538 -6.98 7.70 0.62
N GLY A 539 -5.94 6.90 0.88
CA GLY A 539 -5.14 6.97 2.11
C GLY A 539 -4.59 8.37 2.37
N ILE A 540 -3.91 8.98 1.38
CA ILE A 540 -3.31 10.31 1.53
C ILE A 540 -4.38 11.41 1.75
N LEU A 541 -5.48 11.39 1.02
CA LEU A 541 -6.51 12.44 1.18
C LEU A 541 -7.26 12.31 2.51
N MET A 542 -7.54 11.07 2.96
CA MET A 542 -8.16 10.86 4.27
C MET A 542 -7.21 11.24 5.41
N SER A 543 -5.94 10.88 5.33
CA SER A 543 -4.93 11.26 6.33
C SER A 543 -4.79 12.79 6.42
N SER A 544 -4.80 13.49 5.28
CA SER A 544 -4.78 14.96 5.25
C SER A 544 -5.97 15.57 5.96
N ILE A 545 -7.19 15.03 5.75
CA ILE A 545 -8.41 15.49 6.42
C ILE A 545 -8.31 15.26 7.95
N ILE A 546 -7.83 14.09 8.35
CA ILE A 546 -7.68 13.73 9.77
C ILE A 546 -6.63 14.65 10.43
N ALA A 547 -5.50 14.90 9.77
CA ALA A 547 -4.44 15.78 10.26
C ALA A 547 -4.93 17.22 10.42
N GLU A 548 -5.68 17.78 9.45
CA GLU A 548 -6.26 19.12 9.53
C GLU A 548 -7.28 19.23 10.67
N LYS A 549 -8.13 18.21 10.86
CA LYS A 549 -9.09 18.19 11.98
C LYS A 549 -8.40 18.14 13.33
N PHE A 550 -7.32 17.36 13.44
CA PHE A 550 -6.51 17.26 14.65
C PHE A 550 -5.76 18.58 14.93
N ALA A 551 -5.19 19.21 13.92
CA ALA A 551 -4.54 20.51 14.06
C ALA A 551 -5.52 21.64 14.48
N ALA A 552 -6.79 21.56 14.04
CA ALA A 552 -7.82 22.51 14.44
C ALA A 552 -8.37 22.26 15.87
N ASP A 553 -8.37 21.00 16.31
CA ASP A 553 -8.89 20.58 17.61
C ASP A 553 -8.18 19.30 18.10
N ASN A 554 -7.30 19.45 19.10
CA ASN A 554 -6.55 18.34 19.67
C ASN A 554 -7.44 17.23 20.27
N SER A 555 -8.71 17.54 20.64
CA SER A 555 -9.65 16.52 21.10
C SER A 555 -9.99 15.49 20.03
N TYR A 556 -9.73 15.79 18.75
CA TYR A 556 -9.89 14.86 17.63
C TYR A 556 -8.94 13.63 17.72
N ALA A 557 -7.93 13.66 18.60
CA ALA A 557 -7.10 12.50 18.94
C ALA A 557 -7.95 11.27 19.33
N ALA A 558 -9.08 11.47 20.04
CA ALA A 558 -10.00 10.38 20.36
C ALA A 558 -10.66 9.76 19.09
N LYS A 559 -10.87 10.56 18.03
CA LYS A 559 -11.38 10.09 16.75
C LYS A 559 -10.30 9.34 15.95
N ILE A 560 -9.05 9.78 16.06
CA ILE A 560 -7.92 9.03 15.49
C ILE A 560 -7.83 7.65 16.15
N ASP A 561 -7.93 7.59 17.47
CA ASP A 561 -7.90 6.31 18.18
C ASP A 561 -9.09 5.42 17.83
N GLN A 562 -10.29 5.98 17.70
CA GLN A 562 -11.49 5.29 17.23
C GLN A 562 -11.28 4.69 15.83
N PHE A 563 -10.61 5.40 14.93
CA PHE A 563 -10.25 4.92 13.60
C PHE A 563 -9.24 3.76 13.67
N LEU A 564 -8.14 3.91 14.41
CA LEU A 564 -7.09 2.90 14.52
C LEU A 564 -7.56 1.62 15.23
N THR A 565 -8.51 1.74 16.15
CA THR A 565 -9.09 0.59 16.89
C THR A 565 -10.22 -0.09 16.15
N ALA A 566 -10.73 0.50 15.06
CA ALA A 566 -11.83 -0.09 14.31
C ALA A 566 -11.47 -1.42 13.64
N GLY A 567 -10.21 -1.61 13.23
CA GLY A 567 -9.81 -2.80 12.48
C GLY A 567 -10.68 -3.00 11.24
N GLY A 568 -11.11 -4.23 10.97
CA GLY A 568 -12.07 -4.62 9.93
C GLY A 568 -13.49 -4.83 10.45
N SER A 569 -13.90 -4.12 11.50
CA SER A 569 -15.24 -4.32 12.11
C SER A 569 -16.41 -3.75 11.30
N ASP A 570 -16.12 -2.94 10.27
CA ASP A 570 -17.09 -2.42 9.32
C ASP A 570 -16.40 -2.07 7.99
N ASN A 571 -17.17 -1.76 6.93
CA ASN A 571 -16.61 -1.29 5.67
C ASN A 571 -15.96 0.08 5.83
N VAL A 572 -15.03 0.39 4.91
CA VAL A 572 -14.22 1.61 4.92
C VAL A 572 -15.09 2.88 5.06
N ALA A 573 -16.18 2.99 4.30
CA ALA A 573 -17.05 4.16 4.34
C ALA A 573 -17.69 4.37 5.72
N ASN A 574 -18.10 3.30 6.40
CA ASN A 574 -18.69 3.37 7.74
C ASN A 574 -17.64 3.68 8.81
N ILE A 575 -16.43 3.14 8.71
CA ILE A 575 -15.32 3.44 9.60
C ILE A 575 -15.04 4.96 9.55
N PHE A 576 -14.89 5.56 8.37
CA PHE A 576 -14.68 7.00 8.25
C PHE A 576 -15.89 7.82 8.72
N LYS A 577 -17.11 7.36 8.44
CA LYS A 577 -18.33 8.00 8.94
C LYS A 577 -18.39 8.07 10.47
N SER A 578 -17.89 7.04 11.16
CA SER A 578 -17.86 6.98 12.63
C SER A 578 -16.99 8.09 13.25
N ILE A 579 -15.99 8.57 12.51
CA ILE A 579 -15.11 9.69 12.90
C ILE A 579 -15.53 11.02 12.25
N GLY A 580 -16.73 11.08 11.67
CA GLY A 580 -17.30 12.31 11.11
C GLY A 580 -16.84 12.67 9.70
N ILE A 581 -16.37 11.69 8.91
CA ILE A 581 -15.92 11.88 7.51
C ILE A 581 -16.85 11.08 6.58
N ASN A 582 -17.53 11.77 5.65
CA ASN A 582 -18.40 11.11 4.66
C ASN A 582 -17.68 10.95 3.32
N THR A 583 -17.15 9.77 3.06
CA THR A 583 -16.38 9.45 1.87
C THR A 583 -17.19 9.39 0.56
N LYS A 584 -18.54 9.39 0.65
CA LYS A 584 -19.43 9.35 -0.54
C LYS A 584 -19.65 10.71 -1.19
N LYS A 585 -19.01 11.77 -0.66
CA LYS A 585 -19.14 13.14 -1.15
C LYS A 585 -17.86 13.61 -1.84
N ILE A 586 -17.99 14.21 -3.01
CA ILE A 586 -16.88 14.79 -3.77
C ILE A 586 -16.18 15.88 -2.94
N GLU A 587 -16.96 16.72 -2.24
CA GLU A 587 -16.47 17.82 -1.42
C GLU A 587 -15.54 17.34 -0.28
N THR A 588 -15.72 16.11 0.21
CA THR A 588 -14.83 15.52 1.20
C THR A 588 -13.42 15.37 0.66
N PHE A 589 -13.27 14.80 -0.54
CA PHE A 589 -11.96 14.64 -1.18
C PHE A 589 -11.40 15.97 -1.68
N GLU A 590 -12.26 16.90 -2.13
CA GLU A 590 -11.83 18.26 -2.46
C GLU A 590 -11.27 19.00 -1.23
N TYR A 591 -11.85 18.76 -0.04
CA TYR A 591 -11.30 19.27 1.22
C TYR A 591 -9.93 18.65 1.53
N GLY A 592 -9.74 17.35 1.34
CA GLY A 592 -8.44 16.68 1.49
C GLY A 592 -7.33 17.25 0.58
N LEU A 593 -7.71 17.82 -0.58
CA LEU A 593 -6.77 18.50 -1.48
C LEU A 593 -6.39 19.92 -1.03
N THR A 594 -7.04 20.47 0.00
CA THR A 594 -6.81 21.86 0.46
C THR A 594 -5.41 22.04 1.02
N LYS A 595 -4.90 21.06 1.75
CA LYS A 595 -3.52 21.07 2.28
C LYS A 595 -2.49 21.20 1.14
N MET A 596 -2.62 20.40 0.10
CA MET A 596 -1.75 20.50 -1.09
C MET A 596 -1.84 21.89 -1.75
N GLU A 597 -3.03 22.48 -1.82
CA GLU A 597 -3.21 23.85 -2.36
C GLU A 597 -2.48 24.88 -1.50
N GLN A 598 -2.54 24.77 -0.18
CA GLN A 598 -1.83 25.64 0.76
C GLN A 598 -0.32 25.48 0.63
N GLU A 599 0.18 24.26 0.53
CA GLU A 599 1.61 23.92 0.35
C GLU A 599 2.15 24.50 -0.97
N ILE A 600 1.39 24.40 -2.07
CA ILE A 600 1.77 25.02 -3.35
C ILE A 600 1.86 26.54 -3.23
N LYS A 601 0.90 27.21 -2.55
CA LYS A 601 0.93 28.65 -2.33
C LYS A 601 2.11 29.07 -1.44
N LEU A 602 2.42 28.27 -0.40
CA LEU A 602 3.57 28.53 0.46
C LEU A 602 4.89 28.39 -0.31
N LEU A 603 5.04 27.33 -1.08
CA LEU A 603 6.21 27.15 -1.96
C LEU A 603 6.39 28.33 -2.90
N GLN A 604 5.31 28.79 -3.55
CA GLN A 604 5.35 29.95 -4.45
C GLN A 604 5.83 31.20 -3.73
N LYS A 605 5.41 31.43 -2.48
CA LYS A 605 5.84 32.56 -1.65
C LYS A 605 7.31 32.47 -1.26
N LEU A 606 7.79 31.27 -0.90
CA LEU A 606 9.18 31.05 -0.47
C LEU A 606 10.19 31.12 -1.62
N THR A 607 9.74 31.02 -2.85
CA THR A 607 10.60 30.93 -4.05
C THR A 607 10.40 32.11 -5.02
N GLN A 608 9.73 33.19 -4.58
CA GLN A 608 9.66 34.48 -5.27
C GLN A 608 10.97 35.23 -5.01
#